data_34e3f7c2a193f5877a6de2cb06b41683
#
_entry.id   34e3f7c2a193f5877a6de2cb06b41683
#
_cell.length_a   1.000
_cell.length_b   1.000
_cell.length_c   1.000
_cell.angle_alpha   90.00
_cell.angle_beta   90.00
_cell.angle_gamma   90.00
#
_symmetry.space_group_name_H-M   'P 1'
#
loop_
_entity.id
_entity.type
_entity.pdbx_description
1 polymer ?
#
loop_
_entity_poly.entity_id
_entity_poly.type
_entity_poly.pdbx_seq_one_letter_code
_entity_poly.pdbx_strand_id
1 'polypeptide(L)'
;RFSPSRWWADVVATRATVIHYLGVVPPLLLNQPVAPEERQHKVKFGMGAGVEPDLHAVFEERFGFPLIEVWGMTETGRILADNKEPRQRHTRAFGRPAGGLEAKVVDDQDRELPRGNEGELLVRFAGPDPRRGFFSGYLKNPEATAEAWRGGWFHTGDVVRQMPDDMLVFVDRKKNIIRRSGENIAAAEGEAVLQAHEAVAQVA
;
A
#
# COMPACT_ATOMS: atom_id res chain seq x y z
N ARG A 1 12.94 19.97 -0.79
CA ARG A 1 12.24 19.64 0.44
C ARG A 1 10.73 19.68 0.16
N PHE A 2 9.97 18.68 0.59
CA PHE A 2 8.50 18.68 0.49
C PHE A 2 7.90 19.88 1.23
N SER A 3 6.97 20.59 0.58
CA SER A 3 6.21 21.68 1.14
C SER A 3 4.79 21.65 0.56
N PRO A 4 3.76 21.36 1.38
CA PRO A 4 2.39 21.30 0.87
C PRO A 4 1.92 22.59 0.20
N SER A 5 2.27 23.75 0.76
CA SER A 5 1.87 25.06 0.22
C SER A 5 2.52 25.43 -1.12
N ARG A 6 3.64 24.81 -1.48
CA ARG A 6 4.36 25.05 -2.74
C ARG A 6 4.20 23.89 -3.75
N TRP A 7 3.57 22.80 -3.32
CA TRP A 7 3.51 21.57 -4.11
C TRP A 7 3.02 21.78 -5.53
N TRP A 8 1.87 22.41 -5.70
CA TRP A 8 1.28 22.59 -7.03
C TRP A 8 2.08 23.56 -7.90
N ALA A 9 2.62 24.63 -7.33
CA ALA A 9 3.52 25.52 -8.05
C ALA A 9 4.77 24.77 -8.56
N ASP A 10 5.37 23.93 -7.72
CA ASP A 10 6.54 23.14 -8.09
C ASP A 10 6.19 22.08 -9.16
N VAL A 11 5.03 21.41 -9.05
CA VAL A 11 4.52 20.44 -10.04
C VAL A 11 4.28 21.09 -11.41
N VAL A 12 3.68 22.28 -11.43
CA VAL A 12 3.46 23.04 -12.66
C VAL A 12 4.79 23.50 -13.28
N ALA A 13 5.68 24.08 -12.47
CA ALA A 13 6.97 24.58 -12.92
C ALA A 13 7.86 23.48 -13.51
N THR A 14 7.84 22.28 -12.91
CA THR A 14 8.61 21.12 -13.40
C THR A 14 7.92 20.39 -14.55
N ARG A 15 6.66 20.73 -14.86
CA ARG A 15 5.84 20.05 -15.88
C ARG A 15 5.74 18.54 -15.62
N ALA A 16 5.70 18.13 -14.35
CA ALA A 16 5.60 16.73 -13.95
C ALA A 16 4.35 16.09 -14.57
N THR A 17 4.52 14.88 -15.08
CA THR A 17 3.43 14.07 -15.64
C THR A 17 3.01 12.92 -14.75
N VAL A 18 3.82 12.60 -13.75
CA VAL A 18 3.58 11.59 -12.71
C VAL A 18 4.04 12.17 -11.38
N ILE A 19 3.28 11.92 -10.33
CA ILE A 19 3.69 12.19 -8.96
C ILE A 19 3.83 10.88 -8.19
N HIS A 20 4.77 10.85 -7.25
CA HIS A 20 4.86 9.80 -6.24
C HIS A 20 4.35 10.34 -4.91
N TYR A 21 3.54 9.56 -4.21
CA TYR A 21 3.03 9.93 -2.89
C TYR A 21 3.26 8.82 -1.86
N LEU A 22 3.26 9.22 -0.61
CA LEU A 22 3.06 8.37 0.57
C LEU A 22 1.73 8.76 1.19
N GLY A 23 1.12 7.90 1.98
CA GLY A 23 -0.22 8.11 2.56
C GLY A 23 -0.41 9.45 3.28
N VAL A 24 0.67 10.03 3.83
CA VAL A 24 0.66 11.35 4.48
C VAL A 24 0.49 12.51 3.50
N VAL A 25 0.81 12.35 2.22
CA VAL A 25 0.79 13.45 1.23
C VAL A 25 -0.63 13.87 0.83
N PRO A 26 -1.57 12.97 0.49
CA PRO A 26 -2.92 13.34 0.12
C PRO A 26 -3.64 14.23 1.15
N PRO A 27 -3.71 13.87 2.45
CA PRO A 27 -4.37 14.72 3.43
C PRO A 27 -3.69 16.08 3.61
N LEU A 28 -2.35 16.15 3.53
CA LEU A 28 -1.63 17.42 3.62
C LEU A 28 -1.96 18.35 2.45
N LEU A 29 -2.16 17.82 1.25
CA LEU A 29 -2.54 18.61 0.07
C LEU A 29 -4.02 19.01 0.12
N LEU A 30 -4.90 18.10 0.55
CA LEU A 30 -6.32 18.38 0.71
C LEU A 30 -6.61 19.50 1.73
N ASN A 31 -5.79 19.59 2.78
CA ASN A 31 -5.88 20.63 3.80
C ASN A 31 -5.32 22.00 3.36
N GLN A 32 -4.70 22.11 2.17
CA GLN A 32 -4.28 23.42 1.68
C GLN A 32 -5.47 24.21 1.12
N PRO A 33 -5.44 25.56 1.22
CA PRO A 33 -6.37 26.40 0.49
C PRO A 33 -6.35 26.09 -1.01
N VAL A 34 -7.50 26.24 -1.68
CA VAL A 34 -7.60 26.03 -3.12
C VAL A 34 -6.70 27.04 -3.85
N ALA A 35 -5.87 26.57 -4.76
CA ALA A 35 -4.95 27.36 -5.54
C ALA A 35 -5.15 27.13 -7.06
N PRO A 36 -4.96 28.16 -7.91
CA PRO A 36 -5.12 28.00 -9.36
C PRO A 36 -4.25 26.91 -9.98
N GLU A 37 -3.06 26.70 -9.44
CA GLU A 37 -2.08 25.72 -9.90
C GLU A 37 -2.56 24.26 -9.78
N GLU A 38 -3.53 24.00 -8.90
CA GLU A 38 -4.10 22.66 -8.69
C GLU A 38 -4.71 22.03 -9.94
N ARG A 39 -5.07 22.85 -10.93
CA ARG A 39 -5.68 22.43 -12.21
C ARG A 39 -4.85 22.81 -13.43
N GLN A 40 -3.67 23.42 -13.25
CA GLN A 40 -2.79 23.85 -14.34
C GLN A 40 -1.66 22.85 -14.64
N HIS A 41 -1.57 21.77 -13.84
CA HIS A 41 -0.55 20.75 -14.00
C HIS A 41 -0.80 19.84 -15.22
N LYS A 42 0.22 19.01 -15.55
CA LYS A 42 0.17 18.01 -16.62
C LYS A 42 0.22 16.57 -16.06
N VAL A 43 -0.05 16.38 -14.76
CA VAL A 43 -0.05 15.10 -14.11
C VAL A 43 -1.11 14.20 -14.72
N LYS A 44 -0.71 12.99 -15.12
CA LYS A 44 -1.57 11.96 -15.68
C LYS A 44 -2.09 11.01 -14.61
N PHE A 45 -1.26 10.73 -13.62
CA PHE A 45 -1.59 9.90 -12.45
C PHE A 45 -0.59 10.14 -11.32
N GLY A 46 -1.04 9.86 -10.10
CA GLY A 46 -0.15 9.66 -8.96
C GLY A 46 0.03 8.17 -8.69
N MET A 47 1.19 7.75 -8.21
CA MET A 47 1.41 6.39 -7.72
C MET A 47 2.04 6.42 -6.34
N GLY A 48 1.57 5.57 -5.46
CA GLY A 48 2.04 5.51 -4.08
C GLY A 48 1.24 4.50 -3.27
N ALA A 49 1.39 4.55 -1.97
CA ALA A 49 0.70 3.65 -1.06
C ALA A 49 0.17 4.39 0.17
N GLY A 50 -0.95 3.88 0.69
CA GLY A 50 -1.49 4.28 1.98
C GLY A 50 -2.40 5.51 1.93
N VAL A 51 -3.04 5.81 0.79
CA VAL A 51 -4.11 6.82 0.80
C VAL A 51 -5.31 6.27 1.59
N GLU A 52 -5.84 7.10 2.48
CA GLU A 52 -7.03 6.71 3.23
C GLU A 52 -8.24 6.58 2.29
N PRO A 53 -9.06 5.52 2.43
CA PRO A 53 -10.18 5.25 1.54
C PRO A 53 -11.14 6.42 1.35
N ASP A 54 -11.43 7.15 2.43
CA ASP A 54 -12.34 8.30 2.42
C ASP A 54 -11.75 9.51 1.67
N LEU A 55 -10.43 9.61 1.59
CA LEU A 55 -9.74 10.71 0.93
C LEU A 55 -9.43 10.43 -0.54
N HIS A 56 -9.44 9.17 -0.96
CA HIS A 56 -8.98 8.77 -2.30
C HIS A 56 -9.82 9.42 -3.40
N ALA A 57 -11.14 9.23 -3.37
CA ALA A 57 -12.05 9.80 -4.35
C ALA A 57 -12.06 11.35 -4.28
N VAL A 58 -12.03 11.92 -3.07
CA VAL A 58 -11.99 13.38 -2.85
C VAL A 58 -10.74 13.99 -3.48
N PHE A 59 -9.60 13.33 -3.34
CA PHE A 59 -8.34 13.79 -3.95
C PHE A 59 -8.43 13.78 -5.48
N GLU A 60 -8.89 12.67 -6.06
CA GLU A 60 -9.03 12.55 -7.53
C GLU A 60 -9.99 13.59 -8.10
N GLU A 61 -11.10 13.84 -7.41
CA GLU A 61 -12.08 14.86 -7.81
C GLU A 61 -11.49 16.28 -7.75
N ARG A 62 -10.82 16.63 -6.63
CA ARG A 62 -10.23 17.96 -6.46
C ARG A 62 -9.12 18.24 -7.45
N PHE A 63 -8.20 17.31 -7.65
CA PHE A 63 -6.98 17.55 -8.43
C PHE A 63 -7.05 17.05 -9.87
N GLY A 64 -8.01 16.16 -10.22
CA GLY A 64 -8.36 15.81 -11.62
C GLY A 64 -7.47 14.76 -12.25
N PHE A 65 -6.84 13.91 -11.49
CA PHE A 65 -6.09 12.74 -11.98
C PHE A 65 -6.18 11.57 -10.98
N PRO A 66 -6.04 10.32 -11.47
CA PRO A 66 -6.14 9.16 -10.60
C PRO A 66 -4.92 8.99 -9.68
N LEU A 67 -5.18 8.54 -8.44
CA LEU A 67 -4.17 7.96 -7.57
C LEU A 67 -4.16 6.44 -7.74
N ILE A 68 -3.03 5.88 -8.09
CA ILE A 68 -2.85 4.44 -8.24
C ILE A 68 -2.21 3.90 -6.96
N GLU A 69 -3.00 3.18 -6.17
CA GLU A 69 -2.47 2.46 -5.02
C GLU A 69 -1.57 1.33 -5.48
N VAL A 70 -0.38 1.27 -4.90
CA VAL A 70 0.61 0.24 -5.17
C VAL A 70 1.05 -0.45 -3.89
N TRP A 71 1.47 -1.69 -4.04
CA TRP A 71 2.18 -2.43 -3.01
C TRP A 71 3.52 -2.88 -3.55
N GLY A 72 4.52 -2.77 -2.72
CA GLY A 72 5.86 -3.25 -3.01
C GLY A 72 6.79 -2.94 -1.86
N MET A 73 7.91 -3.61 -1.85
CA MET A 73 8.96 -3.39 -0.87
C MET A 73 10.32 -3.59 -1.54
N THR A 74 11.37 -3.11 -0.90
CA THR A 74 12.73 -3.19 -1.44
C THR A 74 13.12 -4.62 -1.79
N GLU A 75 12.68 -5.56 -0.96
CA GLU A 75 12.96 -6.99 -1.11
C GLU A 75 12.33 -7.61 -2.36
N THR A 76 11.16 -7.13 -2.76
CA THR A 76 10.44 -7.72 -3.92
C THR A 76 10.94 -7.21 -5.25
N GLY A 77 11.57 -6.02 -5.30
CA GLY A 77 12.03 -5.39 -6.54
C GLY A 77 10.92 -5.15 -7.58
N ARG A 78 9.66 -5.31 -7.18
CA ARG A 78 8.45 -5.24 -8.01
C ARG A 78 7.32 -4.62 -7.23
N ILE A 79 6.32 -4.13 -7.96
CA ILE A 79 5.09 -3.60 -7.39
C ILE A 79 3.88 -4.33 -7.96
N LEU A 80 2.83 -4.44 -7.15
CA LEU A 80 1.46 -4.66 -7.57
C LEU A 80 0.74 -3.32 -7.56
N ALA A 81 -0.24 -3.13 -8.42
CA ALA A 81 -0.93 -1.86 -8.56
C ALA A 81 -2.41 -2.06 -8.89
N ASP A 82 -3.29 -1.28 -8.27
CA ASP A 82 -4.71 -1.18 -8.66
C ASP A 82 -4.86 -0.16 -9.80
N ASN A 83 -4.31 -0.50 -10.96
CA ASN A 83 -4.22 0.37 -12.14
C ASN A 83 -5.18 -0.01 -13.29
N LYS A 84 -6.10 -0.94 -13.04
CA LYS A 84 -7.11 -1.36 -14.04
C LYS A 84 -8.50 -1.04 -13.54
N GLU A 85 -9.29 -0.38 -14.36
CA GLU A 85 -10.69 -0.10 -14.03
C GLU A 85 -11.55 -1.37 -14.00
N PRO A 86 -12.54 -1.48 -13.11
CA PRO A 86 -12.85 -0.52 -12.04
C PRO A 86 -11.86 -0.63 -10.88
N ARG A 87 -11.24 0.51 -10.50
CA ARG A 87 -10.35 0.61 -9.34
C ARG A 87 -11.17 0.70 -8.04
N GLN A 88 -10.61 0.19 -6.95
CA GLN A 88 -11.28 0.15 -5.65
C GLN A 88 -10.89 1.34 -4.77
N ARG A 89 -11.38 2.53 -5.12
CA ARG A 89 -11.05 3.81 -4.45
C ARG A 89 -11.55 3.97 -3.01
N HIS A 90 -12.42 3.07 -2.55
CA HIS A 90 -12.98 3.12 -1.18
C HIS A 90 -12.44 2.00 -0.29
N THR A 91 -11.33 1.42 -0.68
CA THR A 91 -10.63 0.37 0.06
C THR A 91 -9.13 0.65 0.04
N ARG A 92 -8.35 -0.16 0.76
CA ARG A 92 -6.90 -0.16 0.68
C ARG A 92 -6.40 -1.21 -0.33
N ALA A 93 -7.13 -1.38 -1.43
CA ALA A 93 -6.77 -2.32 -2.49
C ALA A 93 -5.55 -1.82 -3.27
N PHE A 94 -4.62 -2.73 -3.54
CA PHE A 94 -3.37 -2.42 -4.22
C PHE A 94 -3.11 -3.30 -5.46
N GLY A 95 -4.13 -3.95 -5.96
CA GLY A 95 -4.07 -4.72 -7.20
C GLY A 95 -4.09 -6.23 -7.02
N ARG A 96 -3.90 -6.92 -8.14
CA ARG A 96 -3.91 -8.38 -8.25
C ARG A 96 -2.52 -8.89 -8.56
N PRO A 97 -2.18 -10.15 -8.23
CA PRO A 97 -0.94 -10.76 -8.67
C PRO A 97 -0.74 -10.59 -10.17
N ALA A 98 0.39 -10.04 -10.57
CA ALA A 98 0.70 -9.71 -11.96
C ALA A 98 2.21 -9.76 -12.23
N GLY A 99 2.60 -9.67 -13.51
CA GLY A 99 4.01 -9.56 -13.89
C GLY A 99 4.87 -10.77 -13.54
N GLY A 100 4.25 -11.95 -13.45
CA GLY A 100 4.92 -13.19 -13.04
C GLY A 100 5.11 -13.30 -11.51
N LEU A 101 4.45 -12.44 -10.72
CA LEU A 101 4.38 -12.59 -9.28
C LEU A 101 3.20 -13.51 -8.92
N GLU A 102 3.46 -14.56 -8.17
CA GLU A 102 2.45 -15.36 -7.49
C GLU A 102 2.28 -14.83 -6.07
N ALA A 103 1.05 -14.86 -5.56
CA ALA A 103 0.71 -14.47 -4.21
C ALA A 103 -0.25 -15.48 -3.58
N LYS A 104 -0.13 -15.66 -2.27
CA LYS A 104 -1.12 -16.37 -1.44
C LYS A 104 -1.19 -15.71 -0.07
N VAL A 105 -2.32 -15.93 0.60
CA VAL A 105 -2.55 -15.45 1.97
C VAL A 105 -2.56 -16.67 2.90
N VAL A 106 -1.82 -16.60 3.98
CA VAL A 106 -1.63 -17.74 4.89
C VAL A 106 -1.88 -17.39 6.36
N ASP A 107 -2.20 -18.41 7.16
CA ASP A 107 -2.23 -18.32 8.61
C ASP A 107 -0.81 -18.40 9.24
N ASP A 108 -0.74 -18.40 10.57
CA ASP A 108 0.53 -18.47 11.30
C ASP A 108 1.24 -19.83 11.18
N GLN A 109 0.61 -20.84 10.62
CA GLN A 109 1.19 -22.14 10.31
C GLN A 109 1.53 -22.30 8.82
N ASP A 110 1.58 -21.19 8.08
CA ASP A 110 1.84 -21.13 6.63
C ASP A 110 0.82 -21.91 5.77
N ARG A 111 -0.37 -22.19 6.31
CA ARG A 111 -1.48 -22.82 5.56
C ARG A 111 -2.26 -21.78 4.79
N GLU A 112 -2.49 -22.04 3.52
CA GLU A 112 -3.26 -21.12 2.68
C GLU A 112 -4.69 -20.95 3.17
N LEU A 113 -5.13 -19.70 3.27
CA LEU A 113 -6.46 -19.33 3.71
C LEU A 113 -7.43 -19.20 2.53
N PRO A 114 -8.72 -19.52 2.74
CA PRO A 114 -9.74 -19.20 1.74
C PRO A 114 -9.84 -17.71 1.45
N ARG A 115 -10.26 -17.36 0.22
CA ARG A 115 -10.53 -15.97 -0.17
C ARG A 115 -11.47 -15.28 0.81
N GLY A 116 -11.21 -14.01 1.09
CA GLY A 116 -11.95 -13.21 2.06
C GLY A 116 -11.38 -13.23 3.48
N ASN A 117 -10.49 -14.16 3.81
CA ASN A 117 -9.83 -14.20 5.11
C ASN A 117 -8.56 -13.35 5.12
N GLU A 118 -8.20 -12.89 6.32
CA GLU A 118 -7.00 -12.10 6.56
C GLU A 118 -5.86 -13.00 7.00
N GLY A 119 -4.69 -12.75 6.45
CA GLY A 119 -3.48 -13.46 6.80
C GLY A 119 -2.23 -12.82 6.20
N GLU A 120 -1.08 -13.42 6.45
CA GLU A 120 0.18 -12.92 5.91
C GLU A 120 0.23 -13.12 4.39
N LEU A 121 0.60 -12.06 3.67
CA LEU A 121 0.88 -12.12 2.24
C LEU A 121 2.23 -12.80 2.02
N LEU A 122 2.21 -13.88 1.26
CA LEU A 122 3.40 -14.52 0.73
C LEU A 122 3.47 -14.30 -0.77
N VAL A 123 4.67 -14.00 -1.28
CA VAL A 123 4.89 -13.77 -2.71
C VAL A 123 6.12 -14.54 -3.22
N ARG A 124 6.11 -14.86 -4.52
CA ARG A 124 7.28 -15.41 -5.21
C ARG A 124 7.20 -15.14 -6.71
N PHE A 125 8.27 -15.34 -7.43
CA PHE A 125 8.21 -15.39 -8.90
C PHE A 125 7.66 -16.73 -9.40
N ALA A 126 6.73 -16.68 -10.36
CA ALA A 126 6.15 -17.84 -11.05
C ALA A 126 7.17 -18.42 -12.04
N GLY A 127 7.89 -19.46 -11.64
CA GLY A 127 8.89 -20.08 -12.49
C GLY A 127 9.89 -20.92 -11.70
N PRO A 128 10.91 -21.46 -12.37
CA PRO A 128 11.87 -22.39 -11.76
C PRO A 128 12.74 -21.74 -10.69
N ASP A 129 12.92 -20.42 -10.74
CA ASP A 129 13.62 -19.65 -9.70
C ASP A 129 12.64 -18.71 -9.00
N PRO A 130 12.11 -19.09 -7.83
CA PRO A 130 11.12 -18.29 -7.10
C PRO A 130 11.68 -16.95 -6.59
N ARG A 131 13.00 -16.78 -6.52
CA ARG A 131 13.67 -15.55 -6.08
C ARG A 131 14.01 -14.60 -7.21
N ARG A 132 13.71 -14.96 -8.45
CA ARG A 132 14.04 -14.13 -9.62
C ARG A 132 13.45 -12.73 -9.51
N GLY A 133 14.31 -11.71 -9.50
CA GLY A 133 13.94 -10.30 -9.41
C GLY A 133 13.67 -9.80 -8.00
N PHE A 134 13.84 -10.65 -6.99
CA PHE A 134 13.86 -10.24 -5.59
C PHE A 134 15.27 -9.83 -5.18
N PHE A 135 15.39 -9.27 -3.97
CA PHE A 135 16.67 -8.91 -3.38
C PHE A 135 17.60 -10.13 -3.21
N SER A 136 18.89 -9.90 -3.18
CA SER A 136 19.88 -10.97 -2.99
C SER A 136 19.94 -11.50 -1.54
N GLY A 137 19.52 -10.68 -0.58
CA GLY A 137 19.48 -11.03 0.84
C GLY A 137 19.77 -9.84 1.75
N TYR A 138 19.55 -10.03 3.04
CA TYR A 138 19.87 -9.04 4.07
C TYR A 138 21.39 -9.01 4.32
N LEU A 139 21.95 -7.80 4.33
CA LEU A 139 23.38 -7.60 4.51
C LEU A 139 23.86 -8.19 5.83
N LYS A 140 24.87 -9.08 5.74
CA LYS A 140 25.48 -9.78 6.89
C LYS A 140 24.47 -10.52 7.79
N ASN A 141 23.30 -10.88 7.25
CA ASN A 141 22.26 -11.60 7.97
C ASN A 141 21.63 -12.71 7.12
N PRO A 142 22.38 -13.80 6.86
CA PRO A 142 21.88 -14.92 6.07
C PRO A 142 20.73 -15.68 6.76
N GLU A 143 20.69 -15.69 8.08
CA GLU A 143 19.63 -16.33 8.85
C GLU A 143 18.27 -15.65 8.63
N ALA A 144 18.23 -14.31 8.74
CA ALA A 144 17.01 -13.54 8.43
C ALA A 144 16.60 -13.71 6.96
N THR A 145 17.58 -13.83 6.04
CA THR A 145 17.28 -14.10 4.64
C THR A 145 16.65 -15.47 4.45
N ALA A 146 17.15 -16.50 5.10
CA ALA A 146 16.61 -17.85 5.04
C ALA A 146 15.19 -17.88 5.64
N GLU A 147 14.99 -17.24 6.79
CA GLU A 147 13.67 -17.15 7.44
C GLU A 147 12.66 -16.42 6.55
N ALA A 148 13.03 -15.32 5.92
CA ALA A 148 12.13 -14.60 5.01
C ALA A 148 11.73 -15.42 3.78
N TRP A 149 12.48 -16.46 3.42
CA TRP A 149 12.24 -17.36 2.29
C TRP A 149 11.84 -18.78 2.71
N ARG A 150 11.39 -18.98 3.93
CA ARG A 150 10.97 -20.31 4.39
C ARG A 150 9.85 -20.87 3.50
N GLY A 151 9.83 -22.15 3.30
CA GLY A 151 8.84 -22.82 2.46
C GLY A 151 8.86 -22.46 0.97
N GLY A 152 9.92 -21.75 0.48
CA GLY A 152 10.05 -21.34 -0.93
C GLY A 152 9.18 -20.14 -1.33
N TRP A 153 8.67 -19.40 -0.35
CA TRP A 153 7.91 -18.17 -0.51
C TRP A 153 8.56 -17.04 0.29
N PHE A 154 8.48 -15.83 -0.23
CA PHE A 154 8.91 -14.65 0.50
C PHE A 154 7.80 -14.19 1.45
N HIS A 155 8.11 -14.16 2.73
CA HIS A 155 7.24 -13.70 3.81
C HIS A 155 7.34 -12.19 3.93
N THR A 156 6.26 -11.49 3.57
CA THR A 156 6.29 -10.02 3.48
C THR A 156 6.14 -9.34 4.83
N GLY A 157 5.55 -10.03 5.80
CA GLY A 157 5.16 -9.43 7.07
C GLY A 157 3.97 -8.47 6.96
N ASP A 158 3.30 -8.44 5.81
CA ASP A 158 2.07 -7.68 5.60
C ASP A 158 0.86 -8.59 5.75
N VAL A 159 -0.13 -8.15 6.51
CA VAL A 159 -1.44 -8.81 6.61
C VAL A 159 -2.35 -8.19 5.55
N VAL A 160 -2.93 -9.06 4.74
CA VAL A 160 -3.82 -8.67 3.65
C VAL A 160 -5.05 -9.56 3.61
N ARG A 161 -6.06 -9.12 2.89
CA ARG A 161 -7.22 -9.94 2.51
C ARG A 161 -7.20 -10.12 0.99
N GLN A 162 -7.26 -11.35 0.52
CA GLN A 162 -7.42 -11.63 -0.91
C GLN A 162 -8.90 -11.86 -1.22
N MET A 163 -9.45 -11.00 -2.04
CA MET A 163 -10.88 -11.03 -2.42
C MET A 163 -11.15 -12.16 -3.44
N PRO A 164 -12.42 -12.54 -3.68
CA PRO A 164 -12.76 -13.60 -4.64
C PRO A 164 -12.28 -13.36 -6.07
N ASP A 165 -12.11 -12.10 -6.46
CA ASP A 165 -11.60 -11.67 -7.78
C ASP A 165 -10.07 -11.49 -7.79
N ASP A 166 -9.38 -12.06 -6.81
CA ASP A 166 -7.93 -11.96 -6.58
C ASP A 166 -7.39 -10.57 -6.22
N MET A 167 -8.26 -9.57 -6.03
CA MET A 167 -7.84 -8.28 -5.51
C MET A 167 -7.23 -8.44 -4.11
N LEU A 168 -6.07 -7.85 -3.90
CA LEU A 168 -5.39 -7.80 -2.61
C LEU A 168 -5.70 -6.46 -1.93
N VAL A 169 -6.16 -6.54 -0.70
CA VAL A 169 -6.50 -5.38 0.15
C VAL A 169 -5.59 -5.38 1.36
N PHE A 170 -4.87 -4.30 1.59
CA PHE A 170 -3.98 -4.15 2.73
C PHE A 170 -4.80 -3.99 4.04
N VAL A 171 -4.38 -4.71 5.06
CA VAL A 171 -4.95 -4.62 6.41
C VAL A 171 -3.99 -3.88 7.33
N ASP A 172 -2.83 -4.49 7.62
CA ASP A 172 -1.79 -3.90 8.47
C ASP A 172 -0.47 -4.65 8.34
N ARG A 173 0.56 -4.20 9.04
CA ARG A 173 1.79 -4.97 9.27
C ARG A 173 1.55 -6.04 10.34
N LYS A 174 2.07 -7.25 10.12
CA LYS A 174 1.95 -8.37 11.08
C LYS A 174 2.44 -7.99 12.48
N LYS A 175 3.49 -7.20 12.58
CA LYS A 175 4.04 -6.69 13.84
C LYS A 175 3.14 -5.70 14.57
N ASN A 176 2.20 -5.05 13.86
CA ASN A 176 1.28 -4.05 14.40
C ASN A 176 -0.09 -4.67 14.76
N ILE A 177 -0.32 -5.93 14.41
CA ILE A 177 -1.57 -6.62 14.75
C ILE A 177 -1.62 -6.87 16.26
N ILE A 178 -2.64 -6.33 16.91
CA ILE A 178 -2.92 -6.55 18.32
C ILE A 178 -3.79 -7.80 18.43
N ARG A 179 -3.30 -8.81 19.16
CA ARG A 179 -4.07 -10.04 19.43
C ARG A 179 -4.79 -9.93 20.76
N ARG A 180 -6.11 -10.02 20.72
CA ARG A 180 -6.95 -10.02 21.91
C ARG A 180 -8.02 -11.13 21.83
N SER A 181 -8.03 -12.02 22.81
CA SER A 181 -9.05 -13.09 22.92
C SER A 181 -9.22 -13.95 21.66
N GLY A 182 -8.13 -14.14 20.89
CA GLY A 182 -8.15 -14.93 19.65
C GLY A 182 -8.50 -14.14 18.39
N GLU A 183 -8.79 -12.84 18.51
CA GLU A 183 -9.04 -11.94 17.39
C GLU A 183 -7.82 -11.08 17.06
N ASN A 184 -7.65 -10.79 15.79
CA ASN A 184 -6.65 -9.84 15.29
C ASN A 184 -7.29 -8.47 15.13
N ILE A 185 -6.71 -7.46 15.76
CA ILE A 185 -7.14 -6.06 15.64
C ILE A 185 -5.99 -5.32 14.97
N ALA A 186 -6.22 -4.72 13.82
CA ALA A 186 -5.23 -3.87 13.18
C ALA A 186 -5.01 -2.61 14.03
N ALA A 187 -3.76 -2.26 14.32
CA ALA A 187 -3.46 -1.02 15.07
C ALA A 187 -4.07 0.19 14.38
N ALA A 188 -4.05 0.22 13.04
CA ALA A 188 -4.66 1.26 12.23
C ALA A 188 -6.17 1.45 12.49
N GLU A 189 -6.92 0.39 12.85
CA GLU A 189 -8.35 0.53 13.23
C GLU A 189 -8.50 1.27 14.56
N GLY A 190 -7.67 0.92 15.55
CA GLY A 190 -7.64 1.62 16.84
C GLY A 190 -7.21 3.08 16.69
N GLU A 191 -6.19 3.33 15.89
CA GLU A 191 -5.69 4.66 15.58
C GLU A 191 -6.76 5.52 14.89
N ALA A 192 -7.51 4.97 13.94
CA ALA A 192 -8.58 5.68 13.24
C ALA A 192 -9.72 6.10 14.20
N VAL A 193 -10.12 5.21 15.12
CA VAL A 193 -11.14 5.51 16.13
C VAL A 193 -10.66 6.60 17.09
N LEU A 194 -9.41 6.53 17.56
CA LEU A 194 -8.83 7.52 18.45
C LEU A 194 -8.65 8.88 17.74
N GLN A 195 -8.18 8.86 16.50
CA GLN A 195 -7.98 10.08 15.70
C GLN A 195 -9.29 10.82 15.40
N ALA A 196 -10.43 10.12 15.35
CA ALA A 196 -11.74 10.74 15.17
C ALA A 196 -12.23 11.54 16.39
N HIS A 197 -11.60 11.39 17.55
CA HIS A 197 -11.98 12.11 18.76
C HIS A 197 -11.44 13.54 18.75
N GLU A 198 -12.31 14.53 19.00
CA GLU A 198 -11.97 15.97 18.90
C GLU A 198 -10.79 16.45 19.78
N ALA A 199 -10.53 15.77 20.90
CA ALA A 199 -9.43 16.08 21.79
C ALA A 199 -8.08 15.42 21.38
N VAL A 200 -8.06 14.62 20.29
CA VAL A 200 -6.87 13.89 19.84
C VAL A 200 -6.26 14.59 18.63
N ALA A 201 -5.08 15.14 18.80
CA ALA A 201 -4.37 15.82 17.73
C ALA A 201 -3.64 14.84 16.79
N GLN A 202 -3.11 13.76 17.34
CA GLN A 202 -2.36 12.74 16.60
C GLN A 202 -2.33 11.42 17.37
N VAL A 203 -2.38 10.31 16.65
CA VAL A 203 -2.23 8.93 17.16
C VAL A 203 -1.13 8.23 16.36
N ALA A 204 -0.33 7.38 17.01
CA ALA A 204 0.65 6.48 16.41
C ALA A 204 0.89 5.27 17.33
#